data_e76e57370dbc91dfc110c397e3a66853
#
_entry.id   e76e57370dbc91dfc110c397e3a66853
#
_cell.length_a   1.000
_cell.length_b   1.000
_cell.length_c   1.000
_cell.angle_alpha   90.00
_cell.angle_beta   90.00
_cell.angle_gamma   90.00
#
_symmetry.space_group_name_H-M   'P 1'
#
loop_
_entity.id
_entity.type
_entity.pdbx_description
1 polymer ?
#
loop_
_entity_poly.entity_id
_entity_poly.type
_entity_poly.pdbx_seq_one_letter_code
_entity_poly.pdbx_strand_id
1 'polypeptide(L)'
;DASYFGFTDSQTGIWMPKRYEGSYGTNGYRLDFLDNSSAAALGIDKSPNGNDFTVNNHSVSASLTNDSMLDTPTNNFCTLNHLNKTTSFSGKDGGLTFDQTSNDQAITGTFFVTSGKWYWEFYKNSGHNPEIGISVVGEETLNNRSTGFIDGRAAFISNDGRIRTG
;
A
#
# COMPACT_ATOMS: atom_id res chain seq x y z
N ASP A 1 21.95 10.16 23.22
CA ASP A 1 22.98 9.90 22.24
C ASP A 1 22.37 9.18 21.04
N ALA A 2 22.71 9.63 19.82
CA ALA A 2 22.18 9.08 18.58
C ALA A 2 22.56 7.60 18.39
N SER A 3 23.66 7.16 19.01
CA SER A 3 24.09 5.78 18.96
C SER A 3 23.12 4.77 19.59
N TYR A 4 22.16 5.22 20.39
CA TYR A 4 21.08 4.37 20.90
C TYR A 4 20.04 4.01 19.83
N PHE A 5 19.93 4.82 18.77
CA PHE A 5 18.89 4.69 17.76
C PHE A 5 19.41 4.26 16.38
N GLY A 6 20.72 4.21 16.22
CA GLY A 6 21.33 3.82 14.96
C GLY A 6 22.83 3.62 15.04
N PHE A 7 23.40 3.22 13.93
CA PHE A 7 24.83 3.04 13.74
C PHE A 7 25.24 3.43 12.34
N THR A 8 26.49 3.75 12.15
CA THR A 8 27.04 3.95 10.80
C THR A 8 27.59 2.62 10.29
N ASP A 9 27.05 2.18 9.16
CA ASP A 9 27.55 0.98 8.49
C ASP A 9 29.01 1.20 8.06
N SER A 10 29.89 0.29 8.44
CA SER A 10 31.32 0.44 8.23
C SER A 10 31.77 0.26 6.78
N GLN A 11 30.94 -0.36 5.94
CA GLN A 11 31.25 -0.60 4.53
C GLN A 11 30.74 0.54 3.64
N THR A 12 29.57 1.05 3.92
CA THR A 12 28.90 2.05 3.08
C THR A 12 29.03 3.47 3.63
N GLY A 13 29.36 3.63 4.92
CA GLY A 13 29.35 4.92 5.61
C GLY A 13 27.95 5.50 5.86
N ILE A 14 26.90 4.76 5.55
CA ILE A 14 25.52 5.19 5.71
C ILE A 14 25.07 4.96 7.15
N TRP A 15 24.41 5.98 7.75
CA TRP A 15 23.76 5.81 9.04
C TRP A 15 22.48 5.00 8.89
N MET A 16 22.39 3.91 9.66
CA MET A 16 21.27 2.98 9.65
C MET A 16 20.58 2.98 11.02
N PRO A 17 19.23 3.00 11.06
CA PRO A 17 18.50 2.90 12.31
C PRO A 17 18.65 1.52 12.92
N LYS A 18 18.66 1.46 14.24
CA LYS A 18 18.59 0.21 15.01
C LYS A 18 17.50 0.31 16.08
N ARG A 19 17.04 -0.86 16.50
CA ARG A 19 16.13 -0.94 17.64
C ARG A 19 16.80 -0.32 18.88
N TYR A 20 16.02 0.50 19.62
CA TYR A 20 16.48 1.01 20.90
C TYR A 20 16.60 -0.14 21.92
N GLU A 21 17.76 -0.23 22.54
CA GLU A 21 18.12 -1.26 23.53
C GLU A 21 18.46 -0.68 24.91
N GLY A 22 18.28 0.62 25.06
CA GLY A 22 18.54 1.31 26.33
C GLY A 22 17.42 1.11 27.35
N SER A 23 17.58 1.77 28.50
CA SER A 23 16.55 1.78 29.54
C SER A 23 15.36 2.64 29.12
N TYR A 24 14.17 2.11 29.26
CA TYR A 24 12.91 2.82 28.99
C TYR A 24 12.47 3.68 30.21
N GLY A 25 13.16 3.57 31.36
CA GLY A 25 12.67 4.19 32.58
C GLY A 25 11.35 3.59 33.07
N THR A 26 10.70 4.21 34.04
CA THR A 26 9.44 3.66 34.58
C THR A 26 8.24 3.84 33.67
N ASN A 27 8.17 4.97 32.96
CA ASN A 27 7.02 5.34 32.12
C ASN A 27 7.28 5.20 30.63
N GLY A 28 8.46 4.70 30.23
CA GLY A 28 8.79 4.48 28.84
C GLY A 28 8.09 3.26 28.29
N TYR A 29 7.87 3.26 26.99
CA TYR A 29 7.22 2.18 26.26
C TYR A 29 7.82 2.03 24.87
N ARG A 30 7.50 0.93 24.19
CA ARG A 30 7.82 0.68 22.78
C ARG A 30 6.65 0.02 22.09
N LEU A 31 6.09 0.66 21.09
CA LEU A 31 5.11 0.09 20.20
C LEU A 31 5.79 -0.20 18.86
N ASP A 32 5.71 -1.42 18.35
CA ASP A 32 6.27 -1.83 17.07
C ASP A 32 5.20 -2.09 16.00
N PHE A 33 3.93 -2.14 16.41
CA PHE A 33 2.77 -2.33 15.54
C PHE A 33 2.84 -3.55 14.62
N LEU A 34 3.65 -4.56 14.98
CA LEU A 34 3.85 -5.75 14.15
C LEU A 34 2.73 -6.78 14.30
N ASP A 35 2.08 -6.81 15.46
CA ASP A 35 0.99 -7.73 15.73
C ASP A 35 -0.34 -7.05 15.43
N ASN A 36 -0.88 -7.29 14.24
CA ASN A 36 -2.17 -6.78 13.79
C ASN A 36 -3.31 -7.84 13.89
N SER A 37 -3.14 -8.84 14.70
CA SER A 37 -4.17 -9.87 14.93
C SER A 37 -5.46 -9.31 15.54
N SER A 38 -5.34 -8.20 16.25
CA SER A 38 -6.45 -7.41 16.79
C SER A 38 -6.04 -5.97 17.02
N ALA A 39 -7.01 -5.06 17.13
CA ALA A 39 -6.72 -3.67 17.49
C ALA A 39 -6.00 -3.57 18.84
N ALA A 40 -6.39 -4.37 19.82
CA ALA A 40 -5.75 -4.41 21.13
C ALA A 40 -4.26 -4.81 21.06
N ALA A 41 -3.91 -5.73 20.16
CA ALA A 41 -2.55 -6.21 19.99
C ALA A 41 -1.58 -5.11 19.53
N LEU A 42 -2.07 -4.11 18.78
CA LEU A 42 -1.28 -2.95 18.36
C LEU A 42 -0.89 -2.05 19.53
N GLY A 43 -1.63 -2.06 20.64
CA GLY A 43 -1.37 -1.26 21.82
C GLY A 43 -0.44 -1.89 22.85
N ILE A 44 0.03 -3.11 22.61
CA ILE A 44 0.88 -3.84 23.57
C ILE A 44 2.29 -3.26 23.57
N ASP A 45 2.73 -2.85 24.76
CA ASP A 45 4.10 -2.40 24.98
C ASP A 45 5.10 -3.56 24.85
N LYS A 46 6.01 -3.45 23.90
CA LYS A 46 7.09 -4.41 23.67
C LYS A 46 8.39 -4.05 24.41
N SER A 47 8.34 -3.06 25.30
CA SER A 47 9.42 -2.81 26.27
C SER A 47 9.31 -3.76 27.48
N PRO A 48 10.32 -3.81 28.34
CA PRO A 48 10.25 -4.60 29.58
C PRO A 48 9.24 -4.06 30.61
N ASN A 49 8.68 -2.87 30.41
CA ASN A 49 7.85 -2.19 31.40
C ASN A 49 6.39 -2.68 31.41
N GLY A 50 5.87 -3.15 30.29
CA GLY A 50 4.48 -3.56 30.14
C GLY A 50 3.48 -2.41 30.27
N ASN A 51 3.85 -1.21 29.83
CA ASN A 51 2.99 -0.03 29.80
C ASN A 51 2.05 -0.07 28.60
N ASP A 52 1.12 -1.01 28.58
CA ASP A 52 0.18 -1.22 27.48
C ASP A 52 -0.78 -0.04 27.32
N PHE A 53 -1.19 0.19 26.07
CA PHE A 53 -2.14 1.22 25.71
C PHE A 53 -3.53 0.64 25.46
N THR A 54 -4.55 1.33 25.97
CA THR A 54 -5.92 1.06 25.56
C THR A 54 -6.16 1.64 24.16
N VAL A 55 -6.41 0.77 23.20
CA VAL A 55 -6.63 1.16 21.81
C VAL A 55 -8.11 1.50 21.60
N ASN A 56 -8.37 2.70 21.09
CA ASN A 56 -9.72 3.18 20.78
C ASN A 56 -9.81 3.56 19.31
N ASN A 57 -10.91 3.18 18.66
CA ASN A 57 -11.25 3.54 17.27
C ASN A 57 -10.20 3.11 16.22
N HIS A 58 -9.41 2.07 16.51
CA HIS A 58 -8.49 1.44 15.57
C HIS A 58 -9.16 0.24 14.90
N SER A 59 -9.01 0.09 13.61
CA SER A 59 -9.50 -1.04 12.82
C SER A 59 -8.34 -1.80 12.21
N VAL A 60 -8.33 -3.12 12.39
CA VAL A 60 -7.44 -4.06 11.71
C VAL A 60 -8.21 -4.94 10.71
N SER A 61 -9.44 -4.59 10.41
CA SER A 61 -10.25 -5.31 9.44
C SER A 61 -9.77 -5.04 8.01
N ALA A 62 -9.88 -6.03 7.15
CA ALA A 62 -9.58 -5.89 5.73
C ALA A 62 -10.61 -4.95 5.05
N SER A 63 -10.36 -3.66 5.11
CA SER A 63 -11.20 -2.60 4.54
C SER A 63 -10.33 -1.41 4.14
N LEU A 64 -10.91 -0.39 3.53
CA LEU A 64 -10.22 0.88 3.26
C LEU A 64 -9.81 1.63 4.53
N THR A 65 -10.51 1.37 5.62
CA THR A 65 -10.25 1.97 6.93
C THR A 65 -9.39 1.08 7.82
N ASN A 66 -8.59 0.20 7.24
CA ASN A 66 -7.60 -0.57 7.98
C ASN A 66 -6.48 0.36 8.45
N ASP A 67 -6.29 0.47 9.75
CA ASP A 67 -5.26 1.32 10.36
C ASP A 67 -3.90 0.61 10.52
N SER A 68 -3.83 -0.67 10.17
CA SER A 68 -2.60 -1.48 10.18
C SER A 68 -2.29 -1.97 8.77
N MET A 69 -1.79 -1.07 7.93
CA MET A 69 -1.49 -1.36 6.53
C MET A 69 -0.01 -1.70 6.32
N LEU A 70 0.26 -2.41 5.22
CA LEU A 70 1.63 -2.68 4.78
C LEU A 70 2.28 -1.47 4.11
N ASP A 71 1.48 -0.51 3.65
CA ASP A 71 1.96 0.73 3.04
C ASP A 71 2.46 1.68 4.12
N THR A 72 3.76 1.92 4.13
CA THR A 72 4.43 2.76 5.12
C THR A 72 5.46 3.66 4.43
N PRO A 73 5.95 4.74 5.05
CA PRO A 73 6.97 5.60 4.45
C PRO A 73 8.27 4.87 4.06
N THR A 74 8.58 3.76 4.71
CA THR A 74 9.77 2.94 4.41
C THR A 74 9.47 1.81 3.43
N ASN A 75 8.22 1.46 3.25
CA ASN A 75 7.74 0.41 2.37
C ASN A 75 6.49 0.91 1.63
N ASN A 76 6.70 1.85 0.74
CA ASN A 76 5.65 2.61 0.07
C ASN A 76 5.21 1.89 -1.21
N PHE A 77 3.99 1.39 -1.22
CA PHE A 77 3.38 0.71 -2.36
C PHE A 77 2.56 1.67 -3.22
N CYS A 78 2.39 1.32 -4.47
CA CYS A 78 1.39 1.94 -5.31
C CYS A 78 0.01 1.47 -4.89
N THR A 79 -0.69 2.27 -4.13
CA THR A 79 -2.08 2.01 -3.76
C THR A 79 -3.04 2.36 -4.88
N LEU A 80 -4.24 1.82 -4.87
CA LEU A 80 -5.28 2.15 -5.83
C LEU A 80 -6.06 3.39 -5.38
N ASN A 81 -6.20 4.34 -6.28
CA ASN A 81 -6.78 5.65 -5.99
C ASN A 81 -8.32 5.60 -6.01
N HIS A 82 -8.91 5.54 -4.83
CA HIS A 82 -10.36 5.53 -4.66
C HIS A 82 -11.07 6.82 -5.04
N LEU A 83 -10.35 7.90 -5.20
CA LEU A 83 -10.89 9.18 -5.69
C LEU A 83 -10.92 9.21 -7.22
N ASN A 84 -10.15 8.35 -7.89
CA ASN A 84 -10.10 8.27 -9.34
C ASN A 84 -10.45 6.85 -9.80
N LYS A 85 -11.71 6.51 -9.71
CA LYS A 85 -12.26 5.21 -10.08
C LYS A 85 -13.66 5.33 -10.63
N THR A 86 -14.10 4.31 -11.35
CA THR A 86 -15.53 4.11 -11.63
C THR A 86 -16.26 3.50 -10.42
N THR A 87 -17.58 3.44 -10.45
CA THR A 87 -18.40 3.24 -9.26
C THR A 87 -18.29 1.87 -8.56
N SER A 88 -17.94 0.83 -9.29
CA SER A 88 -18.11 -0.56 -8.83
C SER A 88 -16.82 -1.22 -8.32
N PHE A 89 -16.01 -0.47 -7.61
CA PHE A 89 -14.85 -1.00 -6.90
C PHE A 89 -15.02 -0.93 -5.39
N SER A 90 -14.72 -2.02 -4.71
CA SER A 90 -14.59 -2.09 -3.27
C SER A 90 -13.12 -2.30 -2.92
N GLY A 91 -12.55 -1.38 -2.17
CA GLY A 91 -11.15 -1.47 -1.74
C GLY A 91 -11.00 -2.07 -0.35
N LYS A 92 -9.85 -2.71 -0.16
CA LYS A 92 -9.41 -3.31 1.11
C LYS A 92 -7.96 -2.95 1.35
N ASP A 93 -7.48 -3.20 2.56
CA ASP A 93 -6.07 -3.09 2.94
C ASP A 93 -5.46 -1.73 2.54
N GLY A 94 -6.17 -0.65 2.82
CA GLY A 94 -5.71 0.70 2.49
C GLY A 94 -5.57 1.00 0.99
N GLY A 95 -6.25 0.24 0.14
CA GLY A 95 -6.15 0.38 -1.31
C GLY A 95 -5.10 -0.50 -1.98
N LEU A 96 -4.49 -1.44 -1.24
CA LEU A 96 -3.59 -2.45 -1.81
C LEU A 96 -4.35 -3.60 -2.46
N THR A 97 -5.58 -3.85 -2.02
CA THR A 97 -6.46 -4.89 -2.54
C THR A 97 -7.79 -4.30 -2.98
N PHE A 98 -8.38 -4.84 -4.03
CA PHE A 98 -9.72 -4.42 -4.47
C PHE A 98 -10.51 -5.59 -5.07
N ASP A 99 -11.82 -5.48 -4.94
CA ASP A 99 -12.79 -6.32 -5.62
C ASP A 99 -13.53 -5.48 -6.66
N GLN A 100 -13.63 -6.02 -7.88
CA GLN A 100 -14.46 -5.48 -8.93
C GLN A 100 -15.80 -6.22 -8.91
N THR A 101 -16.89 -5.49 -8.84
CA THR A 101 -18.24 -6.06 -8.73
C THR A 101 -19.05 -6.03 -10.03
N SER A 102 -18.54 -5.35 -11.06
CA SER A 102 -19.15 -5.33 -12.39
C SER A 102 -18.09 -5.19 -13.50
N ASN A 103 -18.49 -5.47 -14.74
CA ASN A 103 -17.63 -5.27 -15.91
C ASN A 103 -17.38 -3.78 -16.22
N ASP A 104 -16.43 -3.51 -17.10
CA ASP A 104 -16.14 -2.18 -17.65
C ASP A 104 -15.84 -1.11 -16.59
N GLN A 105 -15.05 -1.48 -15.61
CA GLN A 105 -14.65 -0.60 -14.51
C GLN A 105 -13.14 -0.31 -14.56
N ALA A 106 -12.72 0.84 -14.05
CA ALA A 106 -11.34 1.23 -13.91
C ALA A 106 -11.04 1.94 -12.62
N ILE A 107 -9.82 1.78 -12.22
CA ILE A 107 -9.21 2.47 -11.10
C ILE A 107 -7.74 2.73 -11.47
N THR A 108 -7.23 3.88 -11.08
CA THR A 108 -5.81 4.21 -11.28
C THR A 108 -5.01 3.91 -10.02
N GLY A 109 -3.72 3.69 -10.21
CA GLY A 109 -2.76 3.71 -9.10
C GLY A 109 -2.44 5.14 -8.67
N THR A 110 -1.77 5.27 -7.52
CA THR A 110 -1.35 6.56 -6.95
C THR A 110 0.01 7.03 -7.44
N PHE A 111 0.78 6.17 -8.13
CA PHE A 111 2.10 6.52 -8.63
C PHE A 111 2.02 7.04 -10.06
N PHE A 112 2.73 8.13 -10.28
CA PHE A 112 2.91 8.75 -11.60
C PHE A 112 4.39 8.72 -11.94
N VAL A 113 4.71 8.22 -13.13
CA VAL A 113 6.08 8.09 -13.59
C VAL A 113 6.26 8.88 -14.89
N THR A 114 7.35 9.63 -15.00
CA THR A 114 7.62 10.49 -16.15
C THR A 114 8.82 10.03 -16.97
N SER A 115 9.74 9.31 -16.35
CA SER A 115 10.96 8.81 -16.99
C SER A 115 11.60 7.70 -16.16
N GLY A 116 12.58 6.99 -16.72
CA GLY A 116 13.32 5.94 -16.04
C GLY A 116 12.81 4.53 -16.34
N LYS A 117 13.37 3.56 -15.62
CA LYS A 117 12.98 2.15 -15.68
C LYS A 117 12.27 1.82 -14.39
N TRP A 118 11.06 1.32 -14.50
CA TRP A 118 10.21 1.01 -13.37
C TRP A 118 9.85 -0.46 -13.36
N TYR A 119 9.72 -1.00 -12.17
CA TYR A 119 9.22 -2.35 -11.92
C TYR A 119 8.07 -2.28 -10.94
N TRP A 120 7.01 -3.05 -11.21
CA TRP A 120 5.85 -3.19 -10.34
C TRP A 120 5.22 -4.55 -10.53
N GLU A 121 4.50 -5.00 -9.53
CA GLU A 121 3.81 -6.29 -9.52
C GLU A 121 2.33 -6.10 -9.26
N PHE A 122 1.55 -6.92 -9.88
CA PHE A 122 0.13 -7.05 -9.62
C PHE A 122 -0.22 -8.51 -9.47
N TYR A 123 -0.93 -8.84 -8.40
CA TYR A 123 -1.39 -10.20 -8.14
C TYR A 123 -2.90 -10.31 -8.38
N LYS A 124 -3.30 -11.18 -9.30
CA LYS A 124 -4.70 -11.54 -9.53
C LYS A 124 -5.06 -12.76 -8.71
N ASN A 125 -5.91 -12.60 -7.72
CA ASN A 125 -6.36 -13.71 -6.87
C ASN A 125 -7.48 -14.52 -7.54
N SER A 126 -8.56 -13.85 -7.97
CA SER A 126 -9.73 -14.53 -8.56
C SER A 126 -10.57 -13.52 -9.38
N GLY A 127 -11.66 -14.00 -9.98
CA GLY A 127 -12.69 -13.16 -10.58
C GLY A 127 -12.46 -12.79 -12.04
N HIS A 128 -13.00 -11.65 -12.43
CA HIS A 128 -13.02 -11.14 -13.81
C HIS A 128 -11.63 -10.99 -14.41
N ASN A 129 -11.58 -10.83 -15.71
CA ASN A 129 -10.36 -10.69 -16.48
C ASN A 129 -9.86 -9.24 -16.42
N PRO A 130 -8.95 -8.88 -15.50
CA PRO A 130 -8.45 -7.52 -15.41
C PRO A 130 -7.52 -7.23 -16.59
N GLU A 131 -7.54 -6.01 -17.03
CA GLU A 131 -6.53 -5.42 -17.88
C GLU A 131 -5.68 -4.49 -17.02
N ILE A 132 -4.36 -4.69 -17.03
CA ILE A 132 -3.44 -4.04 -16.10
C ILE A 132 -2.31 -3.43 -16.91
N GLY A 133 -2.04 -2.15 -16.67
CA GLY A 133 -1.02 -1.47 -17.44
C GLY A 133 -0.76 -0.04 -16.99
N ILE A 134 -0.18 0.72 -17.89
CA ILE A 134 0.11 2.15 -17.73
C ILE A 134 -0.71 2.94 -18.73
N SER A 135 -1.18 4.10 -18.32
CA SER A 135 -1.87 5.02 -19.20
C SER A 135 -1.38 6.45 -18.99
N VAL A 136 -1.51 7.26 -20.03
CA VAL A 136 -1.39 8.71 -19.86
C VAL A 136 -2.63 9.19 -19.13
N VAL A 137 -2.44 9.89 -18.03
CA VAL A 137 -3.54 10.28 -17.16
C VAL A 137 -4.31 11.44 -17.74
N GLY A 138 -5.59 11.23 -17.92
CA GLY A 138 -6.61 12.21 -18.15
C GLY A 138 -7.92 11.68 -17.59
N GLU A 139 -8.78 12.50 -17.08
CA GLU A 139 -10.07 12.12 -16.51
C GLU A 139 -10.94 11.37 -17.55
N GLU A 140 -10.76 11.69 -18.80
CA GLU A 140 -11.49 11.06 -19.91
C GLU A 140 -11.22 9.56 -20.04
N THR A 141 -10.05 9.10 -19.60
CA THR A 141 -9.66 7.69 -19.67
C THR A 141 -10.54 6.81 -18.79
N LEU A 142 -11.13 7.34 -17.72
CA LEU A 142 -12.01 6.60 -16.82
C LEU A 142 -13.48 6.67 -17.21
N ASN A 143 -13.88 7.65 -17.99
CA ASN A 143 -15.30 7.92 -18.27
C ASN A 143 -15.85 7.23 -19.54
N ASN A 144 -14.99 6.76 -20.44
CA ASN A 144 -15.42 6.15 -21.70
C ASN A 144 -14.93 4.71 -21.82
N ARG A 145 -15.60 3.80 -21.19
CA ARG A 145 -15.12 2.45 -20.91
C ARG A 145 -15.77 1.32 -21.68
N SER A 146 -16.72 1.62 -22.55
CA SER A 146 -17.37 0.57 -23.34
C SER A 146 -16.48 0.01 -24.47
N THR A 147 -15.30 0.58 -24.71
CA THR A 147 -14.45 0.24 -25.85
C THR A 147 -13.01 -0.11 -25.49
N GLY A 148 -12.68 -0.30 -24.22
CA GLY A 148 -11.30 -0.55 -23.78
C GLY A 148 -10.49 0.74 -23.62
N PHE A 149 -9.22 0.61 -23.31
CA PHE A 149 -8.30 1.74 -23.21
C PHE A 149 -8.13 2.42 -24.58
N ILE A 150 -8.44 3.71 -24.67
CA ILE A 150 -8.64 4.42 -25.91
C ILE A 150 -7.44 5.29 -26.27
N ASP A 151 -7.18 5.40 -27.54
CA ASP A 151 -6.36 6.41 -28.24
C ASP A 151 -4.85 6.34 -28.07
N GLY A 152 -4.21 5.19 -28.20
CA GLY A 152 -2.75 5.11 -28.30
C GLY A 152 -1.99 5.60 -27.07
N ARG A 153 -2.69 5.75 -25.95
CA ARG A 153 -2.18 6.35 -24.72
C ARG A 153 -2.07 5.38 -23.55
N ALA A 154 -2.32 4.11 -23.80
CA ALA A 154 -2.20 3.08 -22.79
C ALA A 154 -1.51 1.84 -23.34
N ALA A 155 -0.74 1.17 -22.49
CA ALA A 155 -0.26 -0.17 -22.73
C ALA A 155 -0.68 -1.05 -21.56
N PHE A 156 -1.25 -2.20 -21.83
CA PHE A 156 -1.74 -3.09 -20.79
C PHE A 156 -1.57 -4.56 -21.17
N ILE A 157 -1.58 -5.41 -20.17
CA ILE A 157 -1.58 -6.85 -20.32
C ILE A 157 -3.02 -7.32 -20.13
N SER A 158 -3.57 -7.94 -21.17
CA SER A 158 -4.89 -8.56 -21.09
C SER A 158 -4.84 -9.89 -20.34
N ASN A 159 -5.99 -10.41 -19.98
CA ASN A 159 -6.14 -11.67 -19.25
C ASN A 159 -5.54 -12.90 -19.97
N ASP A 160 -5.37 -12.84 -21.28
CA ASP A 160 -4.71 -13.86 -22.09
C ASP A 160 -3.18 -13.68 -22.19
N GLY A 161 -2.63 -12.74 -21.41
CA GLY A 161 -1.19 -12.44 -21.35
C GLY A 161 -0.66 -11.61 -22.52
N ARG A 162 -1.53 -11.12 -23.40
CA ARG A 162 -1.11 -10.30 -24.53
C ARG A 162 -0.92 -8.85 -24.13
N ILE A 163 0.15 -8.25 -24.63
CA ILE A 163 0.33 -6.80 -24.54
C ILE A 163 -0.53 -6.16 -25.63
N ARG A 164 -1.35 -5.22 -25.21
CA ARG A 164 -2.18 -4.41 -26.09
C ARG A 164 -1.81 -2.94 -25.91
N THR A 165 -1.84 -2.22 -27.01
CA THR A 165 -1.71 -0.76 -27.02
C THR A 165 -2.96 -0.19 -27.67
N GLY A 166 -3.54 0.81 -27.05
CA GLY A 166 -4.68 1.53 -27.60
C GLY A 166 -4.27 2.52 -28.67
#